data_643d19ca57b7c78ba3c2df6ab7c8569b
#
_entry.id   643d19ca57b7c78ba3c2df6ab7c8569b
#
_cell.length_a   1.000
_cell.length_b   1.000
_cell.length_c   1.000
_cell.angle_alpha   90.00
_cell.angle_beta   90.00
_cell.angle_gamma   90.00
#
_symmetry.space_group_name_H-M   'P 1'
#
loop_
_entity.id
_entity.type
_entity.pdbx_description
1 polymer ?
#
loop_
_entity_poly.entity_id
_entity_poly.type
_entity_poly.pdbx_seq_one_letter_code
_entity_poly.pdbx_strand_id
1 'polypeptide(L)'
;MLKKAFNLQRLDIRLLAPMIMILIIGYIMIFSTTSFKGLSEYNDAYFFIKRHSIFLLLGICLFFIGNAIPTNRLKQWGVWGYGASILLLLITIIPGVGVEIGGARRWLMIGGFQFQPVEVMKFWWAVAVSIVIANKTHQLSHFKKGIVPVFLIMFLPILCLMLQPDLGNSILTLAVGFSLFILSQLPAWILMLTVGGGVLVIGGSILTHPYQLSRIQSFLNPWLDPLGTNYHIIQSFTAIGSGGVLGFGIGESRLKYFYLPLHYSDFIFSILCEEGGLVLACIVVILFAIIFYRGIQISLKQKKYSFEQYLVCALVFYLVFQALINMCVVSGLFPITGIPLTLISYGGTSLLSSMFCLGVIHRIGASTI
;
A
#
# COMPACT_ATOMS: atom_id res chain seq x y z
N MET A 1 -3.55 -12.73 29.85
CA MET A 1 -3.37 -12.60 28.40
C MET A 1 -2.34 -11.54 28.01
N LEU A 2 -2.29 -10.37 28.63
CA LEU A 2 -1.33 -9.29 28.31
C LEU A 2 0.16 -9.69 28.54
N LYS A 3 0.51 -10.44 29.57
CA LYS A 3 1.89 -10.92 29.81
C LYS A 3 2.47 -11.82 28.69
N LYS A 4 1.66 -12.55 27.91
CA LYS A 4 2.10 -13.34 26.74
C LYS A 4 2.30 -12.49 25.48
N ALA A 5 1.65 -11.32 25.38
CA ALA A 5 1.77 -10.40 24.24
C ALA A 5 3.06 -9.57 24.29
N PHE A 6 3.61 -9.34 25.49
CA PHE A 6 4.82 -8.53 25.76
C PHE A 6 6.07 -9.36 26.05
N ASN A 7 6.19 -10.57 25.55
CA ASN A 7 7.42 -11.34 25.74
C ASN A 7 8.51 -10.78 24.80
N LEU A 8 9.30 -9.83 25.32
CA LEU A 8 10.42 -9.17 24.65
C LEU A 8 11.45 -10.16 24.05
N GLN A 9 11.51 -11.39 24.58
CA GLN A 9 12.40 -12.45 24.10
C GLN A 9 12.00 -13.04 22.72
N ARG A 10 10.83 -12.66 22.17
CA ARG A 10 10.33 -13.09 20.87
C ARG A 10 10.23 -11.97 19.83
N LEU A 11 10.96 -10.87 20.03
CA LEU A 11 10.98 -9.77 19.07
C LEU A 11 11.80 -10.19 17.83
N ASP A 12 11.17 -10.15 16.68
CA ASP A 12 11.85 -10.35 15.41
C ASP A 12 12.56 -9.07 14.97
N ILE A 13 13.78 -8.87 15.48
CA ILE A 13 14.59 -7.69 15.18
C ILE A 13 14.81 -7.52 13.67
N ARG A 14 14.90 -8.63 12.91
CA ARG A 14 15.10 -8.59 11.45
C ARG A 14 13.91 -8.00 10.69
N LEU A 15 12.71 -8.03 11.29
CA LEU A 15 11.52 -7.36 10.77
C LEU A 15 11.38 -5.94 11.34
N LEU A 16 11.63 -5.77 12.63
CA LEU A 16 11.39 -4.51 13.34
C LEU A 16 12.43 -3.44 13.04
N ALA A 17 13.71 -3.79 12.92
CA ALA A 17 14.75 -2.80 12.66
C ALA A 17 14.54 -2.07 11.32
N PRO A 18 14.36 -2.74 10.16
CA PRO A 18 14.10 -2.03 8.91
C PRO A 18 12.77 -1.24 8.95
N MET A 19 11.73 -1.75 9.62
CA MET A 19 10.48 -1.01 9.83
C MET A 19 10.73 0.31 10.56
N ILE A 20 11.45 0.29 11.69
CA ILE A 20 11.76 1.48 12.48
C ILE A 20 12.62 2.45 11.67
N MET A 21 13.62 1.97 10.93
CA MET A 21 14.44 2.81 10.08
C MET A 21 13.62 3.52 8.99
N ILE A 22 12.69 2.81 8.33
CA ILE A 22 11.80 3.41 7.33
C ILE A 22 10.89 4.47 7.98
N LEU A 23 10.35 4.22 9.17
CA LEU A 23 9.52 5.19 9.90
C LEU A 23 10.32 6.45 10.28
N ILE A 24 11.58 6.30 10.71
CA ILE A 24 12.45 7.45 11.02
C ILE A 24 12.72 8.25 9.74
N ILE A 25 13.10 7.60 8.64
CA ILE A 25 13.30 8.26 7.36
C ILE A 25 12.01 8.98 6.93
N GLY A 26 10.86 8.32 7.01
CA GLY A 26 9.57 8.90 6.68
C GLY A 26 9.24 10.13 7.53
N TYR A 27 9.49 10.07 8.84
CA TYR A 27 9.24 11.19 9.75
C TYR A 27 10.11 12.41 9.42
N ILE A 28 11.39 12.19 9.12
CA ILE A 28 12.32 13.26 8.69
C ILE A 28 11.86 13.84 7.35
N MET A 29 11.52 13.00 6.38
CA MET A 29 11.09 13.43 5.04
C MET A 29 9.75 14.19 5.08
N ILE A 30 8.79 13.76 5.91
CA ILE A 30 7.54 14.49 6.09
C ILE A 30 7.79 15.88 6.67
N PHE A 31 8.65 16.00 7.68
CA PHE A 31 9.01 17.32 8.21
C PHE A 31 9.67 18.19 7.14
N SER A 32 10.66 17.67 6.42
CA SER A 32 11.33 18.40 5.34
C SER A 32 10.34 18.88 4.26
N THR A 33 9.44 18.00 3.81
CA THR A 33 8.52 18.31 2.70
C THR A 33 7.35 19.19 3.10
N THR A 34 6.91 19.18 4.37
CA THR A 34 5.67 19.87 4.77
C THR A 34 5.90 21.13 5.60
N SER A 35 7.10 21.40 6.10
CA SER A 35 7.40 22.54 6.95
C SER A 35 7.08 23.88 6.28
N PHE A 36 7.48 24.06 5.03
CA PHE A 36 7.22 25.30 4.28
C PHE A 36 5.73 25.47 3.99
N LYS A 37 5.03 24.41 3.59
CA LYS A 37 3.58 24.42 3.37
C LYS A 37 2.83 24.74 4.66
N GLY A 38 3.23 24.14 5.78
CA GLY A 38 2.65 24.43 7.09
C GLY A 38 2.79 25.90 7.48
N LEU A 39 3.96 26.49 7.23
CA LEU A 39 4.21 27.90 7.50
C LEU A 39 3.35 28.81 6.61
N SER A 40 3.25 28.52 5.31
CA SER A 40 2.52 29.36 4.34
C SER A 40 1.01 29.28 4.47
N GLU A 41 0.42 28.11 4.76
CA GLU A 41 -1.04 27.91 4.81
C GLU A 41 -1.63 28.04 6.21
N TYR A 42 -0.86 27.66 7.26
CA TYR A 42 -1.34 27.56 8.65
C TYR A 42 -0.55 28.43 9.62
N ASN A 43 0.46 29.16 9.14
CA ASN A 43 1.36 29.97 9.96
C ASN A 43 2.08 29.13 11.07
N ASP A 44 2.21 27.83 10.86
CA ASP A 44 2.86 26.88 11.76
C ASP A 44 3.63 25.82 10.96
N ALA A 45 4.95 25.91 10.93
CA ALA A 45 5.82 24.94 10.23
C ALA A 45 5.67 23.49 10.74
N TYR A 46 5.19 23.32 11.97
CA TYR A 46 4.99 22.02 12.61
C TYR A 46 3.58 21.46 12.45
N PHE A 47 2.67 22.13 11.74
CA PHE A 47 1.26 21.74 11.62
C PHE A 47 1.09 20.30 11.12
N PHE A 48 1.71 19.95 10.02
CA PHE A 48 1.61 18.60 9.43
C PHE A 48 2.33 17.55 10.24
N ILE A 49 3.51 17.84 10.80
CA ILE A 49 4.27 16.88 11.59
C ILE A 49 3.59 16.57 12.93
N LYS A 50 2.92 17.55 13.57
CA LYS A 50 2.09 17.32 14.76
C LYS A 50 0.97 16.31 14.45
N ARG A 51 0.25 16.49 13.33
CA ARG A 51 -0.79 15.55 12.88
C ARG A 51 -0.21 14.17 12.56
N HIS A 52 0.93 14.12 11.86
CA HIS A 52 1.60 12.87 11.55
C HIS A 52 2.07 12.13 12.80
N SER A 53 2.57 12.84 13.83
CA SER A 53 2.95 12.26 15.11
C SER A 53 1.78 11.58 15.82
N ILE A 54 0.57 12.16 15.76
CA ILE A 54 -0.65 11.53 16.29
C ILE A 54 -0.93 10.22 15.54
N PHE A 55 -0.87 10.22 14.20
CA PHE A 55 -1.06 8.99 13.41
C PHE A 55 0.03 7.96 13.67
N LEU A 56 1.26 8.38 13.89
CA LEU A 56 2.37 7.48 14.24
C LEU A 56 2.14 6.80 15.60
N LEU A 57 1.75 7.57 16.62
CA LEU A 57 1.40 7.03 17.94
C LEU A 57 0.22 6.05 17.86
N LEU A 58 -0.85 6.42 17.15
CA LEU A 58 -1.98 5.51 16.90
C LEU A 58 -1.55 4.27 16.11
N GLY A 59 -0.66 4.43 15.14
CA GLY A 59 -0.07 3.34 14.37
C GLY A 59 0.71 2.36 15.25
N ILE A 60 1.52 2.88 16.18
CA ILE A 60 2.24 2.05 17.16
C ILE A 60 1.24 1.29 18.05
N CYS A 61 0.17 1.92 18.51
CA CYS A 61 -0.90 1.23 19.25
C CYS A 61 -1.54 0.13 18.39
N LEU A 62 -1.83 0.39 17.12
CA LEU A 62 -2.40 -0.59 16.19
C LEU A 62 -1.44 -1.74 15.88
N PHE A 63 -0.14 -1.48 15.81
CA PHE A 63 0.87 -2.53 15.71
C PHE A 63 0.77 -3.50 16.91
N PHE A 64 0.71 -2.99 18.13
CA PHE A 64 0.56 -3.83 19.32
C PHE A 64 -0.79 -4.55 19.37
N ILE A 65 -1.87 -3.91 18.93
CA ILE A 65 -3.19 -4.55 18.80
C ILE A 65 -3.11 -5.71 17.79
N GLY A 66 -2.56 -5.50 16.60
CA GLY A 66 -2.35 -6.54 15.59
C GLY A 66 -1.50 -7.70 16.11
N ASN A 67 -0.45 -7.38 16.85
CA ASN A 67 0.41 -8.38 17.50
C ASN A 67 -0.30 -9.15 18.63
N ALA A 68 -1.32 -8.58 19.27
CA ALA A 68 -2.07 -9.23 20.34
C ALA A 68 -3.20 -10.16 19.85
N ILE A 69 -3.74 -9.91 18.64
CA ILE A 69 -4.90 -10.66 18.12
C ILE A 69 -4.47 -12.08 17.68
N PRO A 70 -5.08 -13.14 18.26
CA PRO A 70 -4.80 -14.53 17.82
C PRO A 70 -5.37 -14.78 16.41
N THR A 71 -4.64 -15.54 15.60
CA THR A 71 -5.00 -15.85 14.20
C THR A 71 -6.38 -16.50 14.06
N ASN A 72 -6.79 -17.30 15.05
CA ASN A 72 -8.12 -17.91 15.08
C ASN A 72 -9.27 -16.87 15.13
N ARG A 73 -9.08 -15.75 15.83
CA ARG A 73 -10.07 -14.67 15.81
C ARG A 73 -10.13 -13.96 14.47
N LEU A 74 -8.98 -13.77 13.81
CA LEU A 74 -8.95 -13.21 12.46
C LEU A 74 -9.71 -14.10 11.47
N LYS A 75 -9.60 -15.45 11.60
CA LYS A 75 -10.40 -16.38 10.80
C LYS A 75 -11.91 -16.23 11.06
N GLN A 76 -12.32 -16.11 12.31
CA GLN A 76 -13.73 -15.97 12.68
C GLN A 76 -14.32 -14.65 12.16
N TRP A 77 -13.56 -13.56 12.24
CA TRP A 77 -13.99 -12.23 11.81
C TRP A 77 -13.83 -12.00 10.31
N GLY A 78 -13.08 -12.85 9.60
CA GLY A 78 -12.67 -12.64 8.22
C GLY A 78 -13.82 -12.38 7.26
N VAL A 79 -14.90 -13.17 7.33
CA VAL A 79 -16.06 -12.99 6.46
C VAL A 79 -16.79 -11.68 6.75
N TRP A 80 -17.00 -11.37 8.03
CA TRP A 80 -17.67 -10.13 8.45
C TRP A 80 -16.84 -8.88 8.14
N GLY A 81 -15.53 -8.94 8.43
CA GLY A 81 -14.61 -7.85 8.13
C GLY A 81 -14.50 -7.58 6.63
N TYR A 82 -14.45 -8.65 5.82
CA TYR A 82 -14.45 -8.52 4.37
C TYR A 82 -15.75 -7.89 3.86
N GLY A 83 -16.91 -8.40 4.29
CA GLY A 83 -18.22 -7.83 3.91
C GLY A 83 -18.34 -6.37 4.31
N ALA A 84 -17.95 -6.01 5.54
CA ALA A 84 -17.94 -4.63 6.00
C ALA A 84 -17.00 -3.73 5.18
N SER A 85 -15.82 -4.23 4.81
CA SER A 85 -14.87 -3.46 3.99
C SER A 85 -15.36 -3.22 2.55
N ILE A 86 -16.05 -4.20 1.94
CA ILE A 86 -16.71 -4.02 0.63
C ILE A 86 -17.85 -2.99 0.75
N LEU A 87 -18.66 -3.07 1.81
CA LEU A 87 -19.70 -2.09 2.06
C LEU A 87 -19.13 -0.66 2.19
N LEU A 88 -18.02 -0.50 2.93
CA LEU A 88 -17.33 0.78 3.05
C LEU A 88 -16.83 1.30 1.69
N LEU A 89 -16.33 0.43 0.80
CA LEU A 89 -15.96 0.82 -0.56
C LEU A 89 -17.20 1.32 -1.35
N LEU A 90 -18.32 0.61 -1.26
CA LEU A 90 -19.53 1.00 -1.98
C LEU A 90 -20.11 2.32 -1.45
N ILE A 91 -20.06 2.57 -0.15
CA ILE A 91 -20.50 3.83 0.47
C ILE A 91 -19.75 5.04 -0.09
N THR A 92 -18.45 4.92 -0.41
CA THR A 92 -17.69 6.05 -0.98
C THR A 92 -18.18 6.46 -2.37
N ILE A 93 -18.84 5.58 -3.11
CA ILE A 93 -19.36 5.89 -4.45
C ILE A 93 -20.60 6.80 -4.37
N ILE A 94 -21.31 6.79 -3.24
CA ILE A 94 -22.56 7.53 -3.05
C ILE A 94 -22.29 9.05 -3.10
N PRO A 95 -22.95 9.82 -3.98
CA PRO A 95 -22.83 11.27 -4.01
C PRO A 95 -23.21 11.90 -2.67
N GLY A 96 -22.39 12.84 -2.20
CA GLY A 96 -22.60 13.51 -0.91
C GLY A 96 -22.00 12.79 0.32
N VAL A 97 -21.62 11.51 0.19
CA VAL A 97 -20.93 10.75 1.26
C VAL A 97 -19.44 10.65 0.96
N GLY A 98 -19.07 10.20 -0.24
CA GLY A 98 -17.68 10.16 -0.68
C GLY A 98 -17.18 11.50 -1.14
N VAL A 99 -15.97 11.87 -0.71
CA VAL A 99 -15.27 13.08 -1.15
C VAL A 99 -14.62 12.82 -2.51
N GLU A 100 -14.91 13.71 -3.46
CA GLU A 100 -14.33 13.65 -4.80
C GLU A 100 -13.02 14.42 -4.84
N ILE A 101 -11.93 13.72 -5.16
CA ILE A 101 -10.61 14.30 -5.32
C ILE A 101 -10.02 13.80 -6.64
N GLY A 102 -9.65 14.72 -7.54
CA GLY A 102 -9.07 14.38 -8.83
C GLY A 102 -10.01 13.52 -9.71
N GLY A 103 -11.32 13.78 -9.68
CA GLY A 103 -12.32 13.06 -10.48
C GLY A 103 -12.66 11.66 -9.99
N ALA A 104 -12.28 11.30 -8.75
CA ALA A 104 -12.58 9.99 -8.15
C ALA A 104 -13.04 10.11 -6.70
N ARG A 105 -14.06 9.33 -6.32
CA ARG A 105 -14.61 9.28 -4.96
C ARG A 105 -14.04 8.09 -4.20
N ARG A 106 -12.94 8.33 -3.47
CA ARG A 106 -12.17 7.27 -2.78
C ARG A 106 -12.03 7.51 -1.28
N TRP A 107 -12.48 8.67 -0.78
CA TRP A 107 -12.25 9.13 0.57
C TRP A 107 -13.58 9.39 1.29
N LEU A 108 -13.59 9.12 2.60
CA LEU A 108 -14.64 9.54 3.51
C LEU A 108 -14.08 10.61 4.45
N MET A 109 -14.88 11.64 4.75
CA MET A 109 -14.53 12.63 5.75
C MET A 109 -15.15 12.23 7.09
N ILE A 110 -14.32 11.91 8.07
CA ILE A 110 -14.76 11.52 9.42
C ILE A 110 -14.12 12.46 10.44
N GLY A 111 -14.91 13.31 11.09
CA GLY A 111 -14.41 14.21 12.15
C GLY A 111 -13.26 15.13 11.69
N GLY A 112 -13.25 15.57 10.42
CA GLY A 112 -12.18 16.39 9.85
C GLY A 112 -10.94 15.62 9.38
N PHE A 113 -10.96 14.29 9.44
CA PHE A 113 -9.90 13.42 8.92
C PHE A 113 -10.37 12.72 7.64
N GLN A 114 -9.47 12.66 6.66
CA GLN A 114 -9.69 11.90 5.43
C GLN A 114 -9.38 10.42 5.72
N PHE A 115 -10.42 9.58 5.63
CA PHE A 115 -10.32 8.14 5.79
C PHE A 115 -10.44 7.46 4.43
N GLN A 116 -9.51 6.56 4.12
CA GLN A 116 -9.50 5.81 2.86
C GLN A 116 -9.91 4.35 3.09
N PRO A 117 -11.13 3.94 2.73
CA PRO A 117 -11.65 2.60 2.96
C PRO A 117 -10.85 1.47 2.34
N VAL A 118 -10.18 1.72 1.21
CA VAL A 118 -9.35 0.70 0.53
C VAL A 118 -8.21 0.20 1.44
N GLU A 119 -7.69 1.03 2.35
CA GLU A 119 -6.63 0.62 3.27
C GLU A 119 -7.13 -0.47 4.25
N VAL A 120 -8.37 -0.36 4.70
CA VAL A 120 -9.03 -1.38 5.55
C VAL A 120 -9.40 -2.60 4.71
N MET A 121 -9.88 -2.38 3.48
CA MET A 121 -10.22 -3.47 2.56
C MET A 121 -9.01 -4.36 2.25
N LYS A 122 -7.82 -3.81 2.01
CA LYS A 122 -6.60 -4.58 1.74
C LYS A 122 -6.34 -5.64 2.82
N PHE A 123 -6.46 -5.26 4.10
CA PHE A 123 -6.29 -6.18 5.21
C PHE A 123 -7.35 -7.28 5.23
N TRP A 124 -8.64 -6.91 5.22
CA TRP A 124 -9.73 -7.89 5.32
C TRP A 124 -9.85 -8.77 4.07
N TRP A 125 -9.51 -8.25 2.91
CA TRP A 125 -9.39 -9.04 1.70
C TRP A 125 -8.28 -10.08 1.82
N ALA A 126 -7.10 -9.70 2.32
CA ALA A 126 -6.00 -10.63 2.57
C ALA A 126 -6.42 -11.76 3.53
N VAL A 127 -7.17 -11.42 4.59
CA VAL A 127 -7.73 -12.42 5.52
C VAL A 127 -8.72 -13.33 4.79
N ALA A 128 -9.70 -12.78 4.08
CA ALA A 128 -10.75 -13.57 3.40
C ALA A 128 -10.19 -14.50 2.32
N VAL A 129 -9.31 -13.98 1.46
CA VAL A 129 -8.68 -14.78 0.39
C VAL A 129 -7.81 -15.89 1.00
N SER A 130 -7.05 -15.60 2.07
CA SER A 130 -6.24 -16.61 2.76
C SER A 130 -7.08 -17.72 3.38
N ILE A 131 -8.26 -17.40 3.95
CA ILE A 131 -9.21 -18.40 4.48
C ILE A 131 -9.69 -19.30 3.34
N VAL A 132 -10.14 -18.69 2.24
CA VAL A 132 -10.75 -19.46 1.14
C VAL A 132 -9.73 -20.33 0.43
N ILE A 133 -8.53 -19.80 0.13
CA ILE A 133 -7.47 -20.61 -0.48
C ILE A 133 -7.09 -21.78 0.45
N ALA A 134 -6.84 -21.54 1.74
CA ALA A 134 -6.45 -22.58 2.68
C ALA A 134 -7.51 -23.68 2.81
N ASN A 135 -8.81 -23.31 2.86
CA ASN A 135 -9.90 -24.26 2.98
C ASN A 135 -10.18 -25.04 1.68
N LYS A 136 -9.84 -24.45 0.53
CA LYS A 136 -10.14 -25.01 -0.79
C LYS A 136 -8.95 -25.66 -1.47
N THR A 137 -7.77 -25.69 -0.86
CA THR A 137 -6.54 -26.22 -1.46
C THR A 137 -6.75 -27.60 -2.09
N HIS A 138 -7.48 -28.52 -1.43
CA HIS A 138 -7.78 -29.84 -1.95
C HIS A 138 -8.91 -29.89 -3.01
N GLN A 139 -9.62 -28.79 -3.21
CA GLN A 139 -10.75 -28.67 -4.16
C GLN A 139 -10.43 -27.74 -5.35
N LEU A 140 -9.21 -27.18 -5.40
CA LEU A 140 -8.80 -26.26 -6.46
C LEU A 140 -8.76 -26.90 -7.86
N SER A 141 -8.76 -28.25 -7.96
CA SER A 141 -8.96 -28.97 -9.22
C SER A 141 -10.40 -28.91 -9.73
N HIS A 142 -11.39 -28.60 -8.88
CA HIS A 142 -12.79 -28.54 -9.25
C HIS A 142 -13.24 -27.10 -9.54
N PHE A 143 -13.65 -26.83 -10.79
CA PHE A 143 -14.00 -25.47 -11.24
C PHE A 143 -15.06 -24.81 -10.33
N LYS A 144 -16.24 -25.40 -10.17
CA LYS A 144 -17.35 -24.80 -9.41
C LYS A 144 -17.10 -24.73 -7.89
N LYS A 145 -16.48 -25.74 -7.29
CA LYS A 145 -16.34 -25.85 -5.81
C LYS A 145 -15.05 -25.22 -5.29
N GLY A 146 -14.03 -25.15 -6.12
CA GLY A 146 -12.71 -24.61 -5.74
C GLY A 146 -12.45 -23.23 -6.34
N ILE A 147 -12.42 -23.13 -7.68
CA ILE A 147 -11.96 -21.94 -8.39
C ILE A 147 -12.95 -20.79 -8.25
N VAL A 148 -14.23 -21.00 -8.55
CA VAL A 148 -15.26 -19.95 -8.55
C VAL A 148 -15.32 -19.17 -7.23
N PRO A 149 -15.37 -19.78 -6.02
CA PRO A 149 -15.38 -19.03 -4.77
C PRO A 149 -14.12 -18.17 -4.54
N VAL A 150 -12.95 -18.69 -4.93
CA VAL A 150 -11.69 -17.95 -4.81
C VAL A 150 -11.70 -16.72 -5.72
N PHE A 151 -12.13 -16.89 -6.98
CA PHE A 151 -12.25 -15.80 -7.95
C PHE A 151 -13.26 -14.74 -7.51
N LEU A 152 -14.43 -15.13 -7.00
CA LEU A 152 -15.43 -14.19 -6.53
C LEU A 152 -14.88 -13.29 -5.41
N ILE A 153 -14.22 -13.87 -4.40
CA ILE A 153 -13.66 -13.08 -3.29
C ILE A 153 -12.48 -12.23 -3.78
N MET A 154 -11.71 -12.73 -4.73
CA MET A 154 -10.55 -12.01 -5.25
C MET A 154 -10.96 -10.82 -6.12
N PHE A 155 -11.91 -10.99 -7.03
CA PHE A 155 -12.25 -9.98 -8.02
C PHE A 155 -13.30 -8.98 -7.57
N LEU A 156 -14.14 -9.30 -6.57
CA LEU A 156 -15.18 -8.39 -6.08
C LEU A 156 -14.62 -7.02 -5.64
N PRO A 157 -13.56 -6.91 -4.84
CA PRO A 157 -13.00 -5.59 -4.50
C PRO A 157 -12.39 -4.89 -5.71
N ILE A 158 -11.81 -5.62 -6.67
CA ILE A 158 -11.27 -5.03 -7.90
C ILE A 158 -12.41 -4.36 -8.68
N LEU A 159 -13.56 -5.01 -8.80
CA LEU A 159 -14.74 -4.42 -9.44
C LEU A 159 -15.21 -3.15 -8.69
N CYS A 160 -15.26 -3.19 -7.35
CA CYS A 160 -15.61 -2.01 -6.56
C CYS A 160 -14.60 -0.86 -6.77
N LEU A 161 -13.30 -1.16 -6.84
CA LEU A 161 -12.25 -0.18 -7.08
C LEU A 161 -12.31 0.40 -8.51
N MET A 162 -12.72 -0.40 -9.50
CA MET A 162 -12.94 0.10 -10.85
C MET A 162 -14.13 1.09 -10.91
N LEU A 163 -15.19 0.87 -10.12
CA LEU A 163 -16.27 1.82 -9.98
C LEU A 163 -15.86 3.14 -9.31
N GLN A 164 -14.74 3.15 -8.55
CA GLN A 164 -14.14 4.33 -7.93
C GLN A 164 -13.04 4.98 -8.78
N PRO A 165 -12.86 4.66 -10.04
CA PRO A 165 -11.69 4.75 -10.93
C PRO A 165 -10.33 4.65 -10.21
N ASP A 166 -10.17 3.66 -9.29
CA ASP A 166 -8.92 3.44 -8.56
C ASP A 166 -8.04 2.36 -9.19
N LEU A 167 -7.37 2.74 -10.27
CA LEU A 167 -6.53 1.85 -11.07
C LEU A 167 -5.34 1.30 -10.26
N GLY A 168 -4.73 2.14 -9.44
CA GLY A 168 -3.55 1.76 -8.67
C GLY A 168 -3.81 0.65 -7.66
N ASN A 169 -4.82 0.81 -6.79
CA ASN A 169 -5.16 -0.23 -5.82
C ASN A 169 -5.73 -1.48 -6.49
N SER A 170 -6.36 -1.37 -7.66
CA SER A 170 -6.81 -2.53 -8.42
C SER A 170 -5.66 -3.37 -8.94
N ILE A 171 -4.64 -2.74 -9.54
CA ILE A 171 -3.43 -3.42 -9.99
C ILE A 171 -2.68 -4.03 -8.81
N LEU A 172 -2.54 -3.29 -7.71
CA LEU A 172 -1.91 -3.80 -6.48
C LEU A 172 -2.63 -5.04 -5.96
N THR A 173 -3.97 -5.00 -5.85
CA THR A 173 -4.78 -6.14 -5.38
C THR A 173 -4.66 -7.35 -6.31
N LEU A 174 -4.67 -7.11 -7.64
CA LEU A 174 -4.47 -8.16 -8.64
C LEU A 174 -3.07 -8.80 -8.52
N ALA A 175 -2.01 -8.00 -8.35
CA ALA A 175 -0.64 -8.49 -8.21
C ALA A 175 -0.46 -9.33 -6.93
N VAL A 176 -1.04 -8.90 -5.81
CA VAL A 176 -1.03 -9.67 -4.55
C VAL A 176 -1.81 -10.99 -4.72
N GLY A 177 -2.98 -10.95 -5.34
CA GLY A 177 -3.76 -12.16 -5.61
C GLY A 177 -3.02 -13.16 -6.52
N PHE A 178 -2.36 -12.66 -7.55
CA PHE A 178 -1.54 -13.47 -8.43
C PHE A 178 -0.39 -14.16 -7.67
N SER A 179 0.28 -13.45 -6.76
CA SER A 179 1.34 -14.03 -5.92
C SER A 179 0.82 -15.14 -5.00
N LEU A 180 -0.39 -15.00 -4.45
CA LEU A 180 -1.04 -16.04 -3.66
C LEU A 180 -1.39 -17.28 -4.50
N PHE A 181 -1.76 -17.09 -5.76
CA PHE A 181 -2.04 -18.20 -6.67
C PHE A 181 -0.78 -18.98 -7.04
N ILE A 182 0.36 -18.30 -7.24
CA ILE A 182 1.65 -18.97 -7.41
C ILE A 182 1.98 -19.81 -6.17
N LEU A 183 1.79 -19.26 -4.97
CA LEU A 183 2.07 -19.96 -3.72
C LEU A 183 1.14 -21.18 -3.51
N SER A 184 -0.11 -21.11 -4.01
CA SER A 184 -1.09 -22.19 -3.89
C SER A 184 -0.91 -23.31 -4.90
N GLN A 185 0.08 -23.21 -5.80
CA GLN A 185 0.36 -24.19 -6.86
C GLN A 185 -0.84 -24.47 -7.77
N LEU A 186 -1.62 -23.42 -8.06
CA LEU A 186 -2.72 -23.52 -9.01
C LEU A 186 -2.22 -23.84 -10.42
N PRO A 187 -3.02 -24.57 -11.23
CA PRO A 187 -2.67 -24.84 -12.63
C PRO A 187 -2.40 -23.55 -13.42
N ALA A 188 -1.42 -23.59 -14.31
CA ALA A 188 -0.98 -22.42 -15.08
C ALA A 188 -2.11 -21.73 -15.86
N TRP A 189 -3.12 -22.48 -16.34
CA TRP A 189 -4.26 -21.89 -17.04
C TRP A 189 -5.09 -20.97 -16.17
N ILE A 190 -5.18 -21.19 -14.83
CA ILE A 190 -5.85 -20.32 -13.88
C ILE A 190 -5.05 -19.03 -13.72
N LEU A 191 -3.71 -19.13 -13.65
CA LEU A 191 -2.84 -17.96 -13.62
C LEU A 191 -3.03 -17.11 -14.87
N MET A 192 -3.06 -17.75 -16.05
CA MET A 192 -3.32 -17.06 -17.31
C MET A 192 -4.71 -16.41 -17.36
N LEU A 193 -5.75 -17.10 -16.85
CA LEU A 193 -7.10 -16.55 -16.76
C LEU A 193 -7.17 -15.34 -15.81
N THR A 194 -6.43 -15.40 -14.69
CA THR A 194 -6.37 -14.27 -13.73
C THR A 194 -5.71 -13.06 -14.35
N VAL A 195 -4.57 -13.23 -15.02
CA VAL A 195 -3.86 -12.14 -15.70
C VAL A 195 -4.70 -11.61 -16.85
N GLY A 196 -5.19 -12.50 -17.71
CA GLY A 196 -6.01 -12.13 -18.87
C GLY A 196 -7.30 -11.42 -18.48
N GLY A 197 -8.02 -11.95 -17.47
CA GLY A 197 -9.21 -11.32 -16.90
C GLY A 197 -8.90 -9.95 -16.27
N GLY A 198 -7.80 -9.85 -15.53
CA GLY A 198 -7.34 -8.59 -14.96
C GLY A 198 -7.02 -7.54 -16.03
N VAL A 199 -6.29 -7.94 -17.08
CA VAL A 199 -5.96 -7.06 -18.22
C VAL A 199 -7.23 -6.59 -18.95
N LEU A 200 -8.21 -7.48 -19.15
CA LEU A 200 -9.48 -7.11 -19.78
C LEU A 200 -10.28 -6.12 -18.92
N VAL A 201 -10.39 -6.34 -17.61
CA VAL A 201 -11.13 -5.46 -16.70
C VAL A 201 -10.44 -4.10 -16.60
N ILE A 202 -9.14 -4.08 -16.40
CA ILE A 202 -8.34 -2.84 -16.30
C ILE A 202 -8.34 -2.11 -17.65
N GLY A 203 -8.10 -2.81 -18.75
CA GLY A 203 -8.12 -2.23 -20.11
C GLY A 203 -9.48 -1.63 -20.47
N GLY A 204 -10.56 -2.35 -20.17
CA GLY A 204 -11.93 -1.84 -20.35
C GLY A 204 -12.18 -0.57 -19.52
N SER A 205 -11.72 -0.52 -18.26
CA SER A 205 -11.84 0.67 -17.44
C SER A 205 -11.03 1.87 -17.98
N ILE A 206 -9.84 1.65 -18.49
CA ILE A 206 -9.00 2.70 -19.10
C ILE A 206 -9.70 3.30 -20.33
N LEU A 207 -10.31 2.48 -21.16
CA LEU A 207 -11.01 2.94 -22.37
C LEU A 207 -12.29 3.73 -22.06
N THR A 208 -12.96 3.43 -20.94
CA THR A 208 -14.22 4.09 -20.54
C THR A 208 -14.04 5.36 -19.71
N HIS A 209 -12.86 5.57 -19.10
CA HIS A 209 -12.58 6.70 -18.22
C HIS A 209 -11.49 7.61 -18.80
N PRO A 210 -11.80 8.81 -19.33
CA PRO A 210 -10.83 9.73 -19.92
C PRO A 210 -9.65 10.06 -18.99
N TYR A 211 -9.90 10.17 -17.69
CA TYR A 211 -8.89 10.41 -16.68
C TYR A 211 -7.84 9.28 -16.58
N GLN A 212 -8.25 8.02 -16.71
CA GLN A 212 -7.32 6.89 -16.72
C GLN A 212 -6.53 6.82 -18.02
N LEU A 213 -7.19 7.12 -19.13
CA LEU A 213 -6.55 7.18 -20.44
C LEU A 213 -5.45 8.25 -20.49
N SER A 214 -5.73 9.45 -19.94
CA SER A 214 -4.73 10.52 -19.87
C SER A 214 -3.48 10.11 -19.08
N ARG A 215 -3.63 9.35 -18.00
CA ARG A 215 -2.49 8.83 -17.22
C ARG A 215 -1.63 7.84 -17.99
N ILE A 216 -2.23 7.00 -18.83
CA ILE A 216 -1.48 6.08 -19.72
C ILE A 216 -0.77 6.88 -20.81
N GLN A 217 -1.42 7.88 -21.39
CA GLN A 217 -0.79 8.77 -22.38
C GLN A 217 0.39 9.53 -21.77
N SER A 218 0.22 10.06 -20.56
CA SER A 218 1.29 10.72 -19.79
C SER A 218 2.48 9.80 -19.51
N PHE A 219 2.22 8.52 -19.26
CA PHE A 219 3.27 7.52 -19.05
C PHE A 219 4.02 7.20 -20.34
N LEU A 220 3.30 7.02 -21.47
CA LEU A 220 3.92 6.69 -22.76
C LEU A 220 4.72 7.86 -23.35
N ASN A 221 4.27 9.09 -23.17
CA ASN A 221 4.98 10.28 -23.61
C ASN A 221 4.82 11.43 -22.61
N PRO A 222 5.68 11.48 -21.57
CA PRO A 222 5.62 12.52 -20.55
C PRO A 222 5.82 13.95 -21.08
N TRP A 223 6.47 14.09 -22.23
CA TRP A 223 6.84 15.39 -22.82
C TRP A 223 5.76 16.02 -23.69
N LEU A 224 4.61 15.36 -23.91
CA LEU A 224 3.51 15.89 -24.73
C LEU A 224 2.88 17.16 -24.15
N ASP A 225 2.73 17.22 -22.81
CA ASP A 225 2.12 18.36 -22.12
C ASP A 225 2.91 18.68 -20.83
N PRO A 226 4.10 19.31 -20.96
CA PRO A 226 5.02 19.49 -19.84
C PRO A 226 4.50 20.44 -18.75
N LEU A 227 3.61 21.37 -19.07
CA LEU A 227 3.07 22.36 -18.14
C LEU A 227 1.66 22.04 -17.65
N GLY A 228 1.00 21.04 -18.24
CA GLY A 228 -0.35 20.59 -17.87
C GLY A 228 -0.35 19.26 -17.15
N THR A 229 -0.98 18.25 -17.75
CA THR A 229 -1.24 16.94 -17.12
C THR A 229 0.03 16.18 -16.73
N ASN A 230 1.15 16.42 -17.42
CA ASN A 230 2.42 15.72 -17.22
C ASN A 230 3.40 16.46 -16.31
N TYR A 231 3.03 17.67 -15.83
CA TYR A 231 3.88 18.50 -14.98
C TYR A 231 4.46 17.74 -13.78
N HIS A 232 3.61 16.99 -13.07
CA HIS A 232 4.02 16.23 -11.87
C HIS A 232 5.14 15.22 -12.15
N ILE A 233 5.04 14.45 -13.24
CA ILE A 233 6.02 13.42 -13.55
C ILE A 233 7.34 14.02 -14.03
N ILE A 234 7.29 15.12 -14.77
CA ILE A 234 8.49 15.83 -15.23
C ILE A 234 9.23 16.45 -14.03
N GLN A 235 8.52 17.07 -13.10
CA GLN A 235 9.13 17.58 -11.88
C GLN A 235 9.70 16.46 -11.01
N SER A 236 9.06 15.28 -11.00
CA SER A 236 9.59 14.09 -10.35
C SER A 236 10.92 13.64 -10.95
N PHE A 237 11.02 13.60 -12.28
CA PHE A 237 12.28 13.27 -12.98
C PHE A 237 13.37 14.30 -12.71
N THR A 238 13.01 15.59 -12.68
CA THR A 238 13.94 16.67 -12.34
C THR A 238 14.46 16.50 -10.91
N ALA A 239 13.59 16.19 -9.93
CA ALA A 239 13.99 15.92 -8.55
C ALA A 239 14.99 14.77 -8.44
N ILE A 240 14.63 13.62 -9.02
CA ILE A 240 15.47 12.41 -8.99
C ILE A 240 16.82 12.66 -9.69
N GLY A 241 16.79 13.31 -10.87
CA GLY A 241 17.99 13.56 -11.66
C GLY A 241 18.92 14.59 -11.00
N SER A 242 18.38 15.62 -10.34
CA SER A 242 19.18 16.67 -9.69
C SER A 242 19.89 16.20 -8.42
N GLY A 243 19.32 15.19 -7.71
CA GLY A 243 19.90 14.70 -6.47
C GLY A 243 21.27 14.01 -6.60
N GLY A 244 21.61 13.50 -7.78
CA GLY A 244 22.90 12.84 -8.00
C GLY A 244 23.13 11.67 -7.04
N VAL A 245 24.39 11.45 -6.60
CA VAL A 245 24.76 10.32 -5.73
C VAL A 245 24.47 10.61 -4.27
N LEU A 246 24.79 11.80 -3.76
CA LEU A 246 24.72 12.14 -2.33
C LEU A 246 23.54 13.04 -1.96
N GLY A 247 22.83 13.60 -2.95
CA GLY A 247 21.76 14.57 -2.73
C GLY A 247 22.28 15.97 -2.40
N PHE A 248 21.32 16.91 -2.29
CA PHE A 248 21.62 18.28 -1.85
C PHE A 248 21.74 18.44 -0.33
N GLY A 249 21.32 17.45 0.44
CA GLY A 249 21.17 17.51 1.90
C GLY A 249 19.70 17.55 2.33
N ILE A 250 19.45 17.01 3.52
CA ILE A 250 18.09 16.96 4.09
C ILE A 250 17.60 18.39 4.36
N GLY A 251 16.45 18.72 3.84
CA GLY A 251 15.88 20.06 3.95
C GLY A 251 16.24 21.00 2.80
N GLU A 252 17.12 20.64 1.88
CA GLU A 252 17.63 21.51 0.82
C GLU A 252 16.97 21.27 -0.57
N SER A 253 15.92 20.44 -0.64
CA SER A 253 15.16 20.28 -1.89
C SER A 253 14.61 21.62 -2.38
N ARG A 254 14.77 21.89 -3.66
CA ARG A 254 14.24 23.08 -4.34
C ARG A 254 12.80 22.86 -4.80
N LEU A 255 12.46 21.63 -5.19
CA LEU A 255 11.17 21.30 -5.80
C LEU A 255 10.02 21.19 -4.78
N LYS A 256 10.32 21.12 -3.47
CA LYS A 256 9.31 21.17 -2.41
C LYS A 256 8.63 22.54 -2.24
N TYR A 257 9.24 23.62 -2.77
CA TYR A 257 8.68 24.98 -2.70
C TYR A 257 7.62 25.20 -3.80
N PHE A 258 6.54 24.41 -3.79
CA PHE A 258 5.38 24.43 -4.71
C PHE A 258 5.65 24.03 -6.17
N TYR A 259 6.88 23.66 -6.54
CA TYR A 259 7.17 23.18 -7.89
C TYR A 259 6.66 21.76 -8.13
N LEU A 260 6.62 20.88 -7.09
CA LEU A 260 6.09 19.53 -7.20
C LEU A 260 4.82 19.40 -6.33
N PRO A 261 3.61 19.39 -6.91
CA PRO A 261 2.38 19.14 -6.17
C PRO A 261 2.37 17.73 -5.56
N LEU A 262 1.69 17.56 -4.42
CA LEU A 262 1.59 16.28 -3.68
C LEU A 262 2.97 15.65 -3.32
N HIS A 263 4.02 16.48 -3.24
CA HIS A 263 5.39 16.04 -2.91
C HIS A 263 5.50 15.38 -1.53
N TYR A 264 4.58 15.62 -0.61
CA TYR A 264 4.55 15.01 0.72
C TYR A 264 3.73 13.69 0.78
N SER A 265 3.01 13.34 -0.27
CA SER A 265 2.22 12.10 -0.37
C SER A 265 2.76 11.15 -1.45
N ASP A 266 2.28 11.30 -2.68
CA ASP A 266 2.52 10.34 -3.76
C ASP A 266 3.93 10.46 -4.36
N PHE A 267 4.54 11.66 -4.30
CA PHE A 267 5.86 11.98 -4.88
C PHE A 267 6.97 12.18 -3.84
N ILE A 268 6.76 11.75 -2.59
CA ILE A 268 7.75 11.93 -1.51
C ILE A 268 9.09 11.26 -1.82
N PHE A 269 9.08 10.13 -2.56
CA PHE A 269 10.30 9.45 -2.96
C PHE A 269 11.17 10.28 -3.92
N SER A 270 10.56 11.13 -4.75
CA SER A 270 11.31 12.05 -5.63
C SER A 270 12.09 13.08 -4.83
N ILE A 271 11.47 13.66 -3.78
CA ILE A 271 12.14 14.60 -2.87
C ILE A 271 13.21 13.87 -2.04
N LEU A 272 12.93 12.63 -1.61
CA LEU A 272 13.91 11.81 -0.92
C LEU A 272 15.16 11.57 -1.80
N CYS A 273 14.98 11.34 -3.10
CA CYS A 273 16.09 11.23 -4.05
C CYS A 273 16.81 12.58 -4.27
N GLU A 274 16.09 13.70 -4.29
CA GLU A 274 16.69 15.03 -4.41
C GLU A 274 17.54 15.39 -3.19
N GLU A 275 17.01 15.16 -1.97
CA GLU A 275 17.70 15.51 -0.71
C GLU A 275 18.80 14.52 -0.32
N GLY A 276 18.55 13.21 -0.48
CA GLY A 276 19.45 12.14 -0.04
C GLY A 276 20.20 11.41 -1.15
N GLY A 277 19.95 11.77 -2.39
CA GLY A 277 20.59 11.18 -3.57
C GLY A 277 20.29 9.70 -3.76
N LEU A 278 21.06 9.10 -4.65
CA LEU A 278 20.98 7.66 -4.94
C LEU A 278 21.26 6.81 -3.68
N VAL A 279 22.12 7.27 -2.79
CA VAL A 279 22.49 6.52 -1.56
C VAL A 279 21.27 6.32 -0.67
N LEU A 280 20.51 7.38 -0.36
CA LEU A 280 19.31 7.26 0.49
C LEU A 280 18.21 6.48 -0.21
N ALA A 281 18.04 6.65 -1.53
CA ALA A 281 17.11 5.87 -2.34
C ALA A 281 17.42 4.37 -2.26
N CYS A 282 18.68 3.98 -2.44
CA CYS A 282 19.12 2.58 -2.32
C CYS A 282 18.89 2.03 -0.89
N ILE A 283 19.17 2.82 0.14
CA ILE A 283 18.90 2.41 1.53
C ILE A 283 17.42 2.08 1.71
N VAL A 284 16.50 2.93 1.24
CA VAL A 284 15.06 2.67 1.34
C VAL A 284 14.65 1.40 0.58
N VAL A 285 15.15 1.22 -0.64
CA VAL A 285 14.89 0.00 -1.43
C VAL A 285 15.38 -1.26 -0.70
N ILE A 286 16.61 -1.22 -0.14
CA ILE A 286 17.19 -2.32 0.61
C ILE A 286 16.36 -2.63 1.88
N LEU A 287 15.90 -1.61 2.59
CA LEU A 287 15.07 -1.81 3.78
C LEU A 287 13.74 -2.51 3.44
N PHE A 288 13.07 -2.13 2.34
CA PHE A 288 11.88 -2.84 1.86
C PHE A 288 12.21 -4.27 1.39
N ALA A 289 13.35 -4.48 0.75
CA ALA A 289 13.82 -5.83 0.37
C ALA A 289 14.06 -6.73 1.59
N ILE A 290 14.61 -6.18 2.69
CA ILE A 290 14.78 -6.91 3.95
C ILE A 290 13.42 -7.27 4.57
N ILE A 291 12.46 -6.33 4.60
CA ILE A 291 11.09 -6.61 5.09
C ILE A 291 10.45 -7.72 4.23
N PHE A 292 10.57 -7.63 2.92
CA PHE A 292 10.05 -8.64 1.99
C PHE A 292 10.67 -10.01 2.26
N TYR A 293 11.99 -10.08 2.25
CA TYR A 293 12.72 -11.32 2.47
C TYR A 293 12.36 -11.96 3.82
N ARG A 294 12.33 -11.14 4.89
CA ARG A 294 11.96 -11.64 6.22
C ARG A 294 10.50 -12.09 6.28
N GLY A 295 9.60 -11.34 5.69
CA GLY A 295 8.19 -11.71 5.61
C GLY A 295 7.96 -13.02 4.86
N ILE A 296 8.64 -13.23 3.73
CA ILE A 296 8.59 -14.51 3.01
C ILE A 296 9.16 -15.65 3.85
N GLN A 297 10.28 -15.46 4.57
CA GLN A 297 10.80 -16.46 5.50
C GLN A 297 9.76 -16.84 6.57
N ILE A 298 9.06 -15.84 7.16
CA ILE A 298 8.00 -16.09 8.13
C ILE A 298 6.86 -16.91 7.50
N SER A 299 6.43 -16.53 6.30
CA SER A 299 5.39 -17.25 5.55
C SER A 299 5.78 -18.71 5.27
N LEU A 300 6.99 -18.96 4.78
CA LEU A 300 7.47 -20.30 4.43
C LEU A 300 7.71 -21.21 5.64
N LYS A 301 7.93 -20.64 6.84
CA LYS A 301 8.05 -21.40 8.09
C LYS A 301 6.69 -21.87 8.64
N GLN A 302 5.56 -21.30 8.17
CA GLN A 302 4.24 -21.76 8.57
C GLN A 302 3.93 -23.12 7.94
N LYS A 303 2.94 -23.81 8.52
CA LYS A 303 2.44 -25.06 7.93
C LYS A 303 2.03 -24.82 6.47
N LYS A 304 2.50 -25.68 5.57
CA LYS A 304 2.22 -25.59 4.14
C LYS A 304 0.71 -25.53 3.87
N TYR A 305 0.29 -24.60 3.05
CA TYR A 305 -1.11 -24.35 2.69
C TYR A 305 -2.01 -23.92 3.86
N SER A 306 -1.43 -23.42 4.97
CA SER A 306 -2.21 -22.90 6.07
C SER A 306 -2.69 -21.48 5.82
N PHE A 307 -3.71 -21.08 6.58
CA PHE A 307 -4.20 -19.71 6.60
C PHE A 307 -3.08 -18.70 6.95
N GLU A 308 -2.26 -19.03 7.94
CA GLU A 308 -1.16 -18.20 8.42
C GLU A 308 -0.12 -17.97 7.33
N GLN A 309 0.20 -18.99 6.53
CA GLN A 309 1.12 -18.91 5.42
C GLN A 309 0.62 -17.90 4.37
N TYR A 310 -0.62 -18.08 3.91
CA TYR A 310 -1.21 -17.20 2.90
C TYR A 310 -1.41 -15.78 3.41
N LEU A 311 -1.85 -15.60 4.67
CA LEU A 311 -2.07 -14.30 5.25
C LEU A 311 -0.78 -13.49 5.34
N VAL A 312 0.31 -14.06 5.87
CA VAL A 312 1.61 -13.37 5.93
C VAL A 312 2.09 -13.00 4.53
N CYS A 313 1.99 -13.94 3.59
CA CYS A 313 2.36 -13.69 2.20
C CYS A 313 1.58 -12.50 1.63
N ALA A 314 0.25 -12.49 1.73
CA ALA A 314 -0.60 -11.42 1.23
C ALA A 314 -0.26 -10.06 1.84
N LEU A 315 -0.09 -10.00 3.16
CA LEU A 315 0.21 -8.75 3.86
C LEU A 315 1.59 -8.20 3.50
N VAL A 316 2.61 -9.07 3.39
CA VAL A 316 3.96 -8.67 2.98
C VAL A 316 3.95 -8.17 1.54
N PHE A 317 3.27 -8.85 0.64
CA PHE A 317 3.15 -8.41 -0.75
C PHE A 317 2.42 -7.07 -0.85
N TYR A 318 1.33 -6.84 -0.08
CA TYR A 318 0.67 -5.54 -0.06
C TYR A 318 1.62 -4.42 0.37
N LEU A 319 2.33 -4.59 1.48
CA LEU A 319 3.22 -3.56 2.03
C LEU A 319 4.35 -3.21 1.05
N VAL A 320 4.99 -4.24 0.50
CA VAL A 320 6.18 -4.05 -0.34
C VAL A 320 5.80 -3.69 -1.77
N PHE A 321 4.78 -4.30 -2.38
CA PHE A 321 4.36 -3.96 -3.73
C PHE A 321 3.77 -2.55 -3.82
N GLN A 322 3.07 -2.09 -2.77
CA GLN A 322 2.63 -0.70 -2.68
C GLN A 322 3.82 0.25 -2.73
N ALA A 323 4.87 -0.01 -1.96
CA ALA A 323 6.09 0.79 -1.98
C ALA A 323 6.81 0.72 -3.34
N LEU A 324 6.94 -0.47 -3.92
CA LEU A 324 7.55 -0.65 -5.25
C LEU A 324 6.78 0.08 -6.34
N ILE A 325 5.44 -0.03 -6.36
CA ILE A 325 4.62 0.68 -7.34
C ILE A 325 4.83 2.19 -7.22
N ASN A 326 4.83 2.75 -5.99
CA ASN A 326 5.10 4.17 -5.80
C ASN A 326 6.47 4.57 -6.35
N MET A 327 7.54 3.84 -5.98
CA MET A 327 8.89 4.10 -6.48
C MET A 327 8.98 3.99 -8.01
N CYS A 328 8.31 3.00 -8.61
CA CYS A 328 8.24 2.84 -10.07
C CYS A 328 7.47 3.98 -10.74
N VAL A 329 6.39 4.47 -10.13
CA VAL A 329 5.61 5.60 -10.65
C VAL A 329 6.47 6.86 -10.73
N VAL A 330 7.13 7.23 -9.63
CA VAL A 330 7.90 8.49 -9.57
C VAL A 330 9.17 8.45 -10.41
N SER A 331 9.70 7.25 -10.70
CA SER A 331 10.82 7.04 -11.61
C SER A 331 10.42 6.84 -13.08
N GLY A 332 9.12 6.92 -13.40
CA GLY A 332 8.62 6.77 -14.77
C GLY A 332 8.60 5.34 -15.29
N LEU A 333 8.74 4.33 -14.44
CA LEU A 333 8.65 2.92 -14.81
C LEU A 333 7.22 2.38 -14.81
N PHE A 334 6.27 3.17 -14.24
CA PHE A 334 4.87 2.80 -14.12
C PHE A 334 3.95 4.03 -14.25
N PRO A 335 2.71 3.90 -14.78
CA PRO A 335 1.78 5.02 -14.87
C PRO A 335 1.43 5.60 -13.49
N ILE A 336 1.11 6.90 -13.42
CA ILE A 336 0.74 7.58 -12.18
C ILE A 336 -0.49 6.91 -11.56
N THR A 337 -0.38 6.40 -10.32
CA THR A 337 -1.43 5.65 -9.63
C THR A 337 -2.05 6.40 -8.45
N GLY A 338 -1.33 7.32 -7.83
CA GLY A 338 -1.78 8.00 -6.62
C GLY A 338 -1.74 7.11 -5.36
N ILE A 339 -0.87 6.10 -5.34
CA ILE A 339 -0.65 5.24 -4.19
C ILE A 339 0.50 5.82 -3.36
N PRO A 340 0.34 6.02 -2.03
CA PRO A 340 1.40 6.55 -1.19
C PRO A 340 2.51 5.51 -0.96
N LEU A 341 3.74 5.98 -0.74
CA LEU A 341 4.86 5.15 -0.32
C LEU A 341 4.65 4.66 1.11
N THR A 342 4.58 3.34 1.26
CA THR A 342 4.28 2.66 2.53
C THR A 342 5.21 3.12 3.66
N LEU A 343 4.66 3.50 4.82
CA LEU A 343 5.36 3.95 6.02
C LEU A 343 6.13 5.28 5.91
N ILE A 344 6.32 5.83 4.72
CA ILE A 344 7.09 7.07 4.49
C ILE A 344 6.17 8.25 4.16
N SER A 345 5.17 8.05 3.27
CA SER A 345 4.30 9.14 2.82
C SER A 345 3.39 9.69 3.92
N TYR A 346 3.04 10.96 3.80
CA TYR A 346 1.98 11.57 4.60
C TYR A 346 0.61 10.98 4.20
N GLY A 347 0.14 10.02 4.99
CA GLY A 347 -1.13 9.33 4.75
C GLY A 347 -1.60 8.61 6.01
N GLY A 348 -2.46 9.25 6.82
CA GLY A 348 -2.87 8.73 8.13
C GLY A 348 -3.41 7.31 8.06
N THR A 349 -4.39 7.03 7.19
CA THR A 349 -5.02 5.69 7.07
C THR A 349 -4.06 4.63 6.54
N SER A 350 -3.18 4.97 5.60
CA SER A 350 -2.19 4.04 5.06
C SER A 350 -1.15 3.65 6.11
N LEU A 351 -0.66 4.63 6.91
CA LEU A 351 0.26 4.37 8.02
C LEU A 351 -0.39 3.44 9.07
N LEU A 352 -1.63 3.75 9.48
CA LEU A 352 -2.36 2.96 10.47
C LEU A 352 -2.57 1.51 10.02
N SER A 353 -3.02 1.32 8.78
CA SER A 353 -3.23 -0.01 8.18
C SER A 353 -1.91 -0.79 8.07
N SER A 354 -0.85 -0.14 7.59
CA SER A 354 0.48 -0.76 7.44
C SER A 354 1.05 -1.21 8.78
N MET A 355 0.94 -0.38 9.83
CA MET A 355 1.40 -0.71 11.17
C MET A 355 0.61 -1.89 11.76
N PHE A 356 -0.71 -1.93 11.56
CA PHE A 356 -1.53 -3.04 11.98
C PHE A 356 -1.15 -4.34 11.26
N CYS A 357 -0.95 -4.30 9.94
CA CYS A 357 -0.50 -5.44 9.14
C CYS A 357 0.86 -5.99 9.63
N LEU A 358 1.83 -5.10 9.91
CA LEU A 358 3.13 -5.48 10.45
C LEU A 358 3.02 -6.12 11.84
N GLY A 359 2.09 -5.65 12.69
CA GLY A 359 1.78 -6.27 13.98
C GLY A 359 1.28 -7.71 13.83
N VAL A 360 0.39 -7.96 12.86
CA VAL A 360 -0.12 -9.31 12.56
C VAL A 360 0.99 -10.21 12.00
N ILE A 361 1.82 -9.71 11.08
CA ILE A 361 2.97 -10.45 10.53
C ILE A 361 3.93 -10.83 11.65
N HIS A 362 4.27 -9.88 12.53
CA HIS A 362 5.16 -10.12 13.68
C HIS A 362 4.58 -11.19 14.62
N ARG A 363 3.27 -11.14 14.92
CA ARG A 363 2.58 -12.15 15.74
C ARG A 363 2.74 -13.56 15.20
N ILE A 364 2.51 -13.72 13.90
CA ILE A 364 2.61 -15.03 13.24
C ILE A 364 4.09 -15.49 13.22
N GLY A 365 5.03 -14.56 12.96
CA GLY A 365 6.46 -14.85 13.01
C GLY A 365 6.95 -15.31 14.40
N ALA A 366 6.48 -14.63 15.46
CA ALA A 366 6.84 -14.97 16.84
C ALA A 366 6.34 -16.36 17.30
N SER A 367 5.37 -16.94 16.62
CA SER A 367 4.90 -18.31 16.89
C SER A 367 5.81 -19.40 16.32
N THR A 368 6.77 -19.03 15.46
CA THR A 368 7.69 -19.97 14.77
C THR A 368 9.15 -19.82 15.23
N ILE A 369 9.41 -18.88 16.12
CA ILE A 369 10.67 -18.72 16.85
C ILE A 369 10.55 -19.42 18.19
#